data_6cf86a16a00c454fb17169f4606d1db6
#
_entry.id   6cf86a16a00c454fb17169f4606d1db6
#
_cell.length_a   1.000
_cell.length_b   1.000
_cell.length_c   1.000
_cell.angle_alpha   90.00
_cell.angle_beta   90.00
_cell.angle_gamma   90.00
#
_symmetry.space_group_name_H-M   'P 1'
#
loop_
_entity.id
_entity.type
_entity.pdbx_description
1 polymer ?
#
loop_
_entity_poly.entity_id
_entity_poly.type
_entity_poly.pdbx_seq_one_letter_code
_entity_poly.pdbx_strand_id
1 'polypeptide(L)'
;VSALLQTFQERKLELLSALIEHLQISLISLFFAVMIAVPLGILLTRRERIAEFIIGTSAVMQTIPSLALLGLLIPLVGIGKVPAIIALVVYALLPILRNTYTGIHKLDASLIEAARAMGMNSFRRLWRVELPLALPIIMAGIRTAMVLIVGTATLAALIGAGGLGKLILLGIDRNDHALIVLGAVPAALLALFFDGVLRMFESTGRSPKRIISAICIIVVVIAAPFLWNTQKKDIVIAGKLGAEPEILIQMYKQLIEQDTDLDVELKPGLGKTSFVFEALKSGEIDMYPEFSGTALSTFVKEDPKSTNRKEVYEQARLGMEKKYHMVMLKPMEYNNTYALAMPRKVAEQYNVKTISDLRNVAANVKAGFTLEFADREDGYKGMQKLYNFQIANVTTMEPKLRYGAIESGDVTVIDAYSTDSELEQYGLQVLEDDKGLFPPYQGAPLLRKETLDKYPEIEKTLNKLAGKISDEDMRKMNYEVNVNGKSAERVAKQFLEKEGLIH
;
A
#
# COMPACT_ATOMS: atom_id res chain seq x y z
N VAL A 1 9.33 18.01 17.47
CA VAL A 1 8.07 17.96 18.27
C VAL A 1 7.00 18.85 17.62
N SER A 2 7.33 20.10 17.18
CA SER A 2 6.37 20.99 16.53
C SER A 2 5.79 20.41 15.23
N ALA A 3 6.64 19.84 14.37
CA ALA A 3 6.20 19.20 13.11
C ALA A 3 5.25 18.01 13.38
N LEU A 4 5.56 17.16 14.38
CA LEU A 4 4.70 16.03 14.72
C LEU A 4 3.32 16.48 15.22
N LEU A 5 3.27 17.53 16.06
CA LEU A 5 2.00 18.08 16.55
C LEU A 5 1.18 18.71 15.42
N GLN A 6 1.82 19.39 14.50
CA GLN A 6 1.17 19.96 13.33
C GLN A 6 0.59 18.85 12.43
N THR A 7 1.39 17.85 12.06
CA THR A 7 0.94 16.70 11.25
C THR A 7 -0.20 15.96 11.94
N PHE A 8 -0.15 15.80 13.27
CA PHE A 8 -1.23 15.19 14.04
C PHE A 8 -2.53 16.00 13.95
N GLN A 9 -2.48 17.33 14.11
CA GLN A 9 -3.67 18.18 14.02
C GLN A 9 -4.30 18.16 12.63
N GLU A 10 -3.47 18.17 11.59
CA GLU A 10 -3.91 18.17 10.21
C GLU A 10 -4.52 16.84 9.78
N ARG A 11 -3.99 15.71 10.31
CA ARG A 11 -4.38 14.35 9.88
C ARG A 11 -5.08 13.51 10.94
N LYS A 12 -5.59 14.12 12.00
CA LYS A 12 -6.25 13.40 13.11
C LYS A 12 -7.41 12.50 12.67
N LEU A 13 -8.20 12.91 11.68
CA LEU A 13 -9.30 12.11 11.15
C LEU A 13 -8.79 10.92 10.32
N GLU A 14 -7.75 11.12 9.53
CA GLU A 14 -7.09 10.06 8.78
C GLU A 14 -6.44 9.03 9.71
N LEU A 15 -5.76 9.50 10.77
CA LEU A 15 -5.20 8.62 11.80
C LEU A 15 -6.28 7.79 12.50
N LEU A 16 -7.41 8.41 12.86
CA LEU A 16 -8.52 7.71 13.50
C LEU A 16 -9.12 6.64 12.58
N SER A 17 -9.35 6.98 11.32
CA SER A 17 -9.82 6.02 10.30
C SER A 17 -8.83 4.87 10.13
N ALA A 18 -7.54 5.17 9.97
CA ALA A 18 -6.48 4.17 9.84
C ALA A 18 -6.38 3.26 11.08
N LEU A 19 -6.56 3.81 12.28
CA LEU A 19 -6.58 3.04 13.52
C LEU A 19 -7.77 2.07 13.58
N ILE A 20 -8.97 2.53 13.21
CA ILE A 20 -10.17 1.70 13.16
C ILE A 20 -10.02 0.58 12.12
N GLU A 21 -9.52 0.89 10.92
CA GLU A 21 -9.25 -0.12 9.90
C GLU A 21 -8.23 -1.17 10.36
N HIS A 22 -7.16 -0.72 11.01
CA HIS A 22 -6.13 -1.60 11.55
C HIS A 22 -6.68 -2.55 12.62
N LEU A 23 -7.51 -2.01 13.53
CA LEU A 23 -8.26 -2.77 14.53
C LEU A 23 -9.16 -3.84 13.89
N GLN A 24 -9.94 -3.46 12.89
CA GLN A 24 -10.85 -4.37 12.19
C GLN A 24 -10.12 -5.53 11.55
N ILE A 25 -9.10 -5.24 10.73
CA ILE A 25 -8.30 -6.26 10.05
C ILE A 25 -7.67 -7.20 11.08
N SER A 26 -7.10 -6.66 12.15
CA SER A 26 -6.43 -7.45 13.19
C SER A 26 -7.40 -8.35 13.95
N LEU A 27 -8.54 -7.83 14.38
CA LEU A 27 -9.54 -8.60 15.14
C LEU A 27 -10.24 -9.65 14.30
N ILE A 28 -10.58 -9.33 13.04
CA ILE A 28 -11.17 -10.30 12.10
C ILE A 28 -10.18 -11.44 11.84
N SER A 29 -8.91 -11.12 11.60
CA SER A 29 -7.87 -12.13 11.37
C SER A 29 -7.66 -13.02 12.59
N LEU A 30 -7.61 -12.42 13.79
CA LEU A 30 -7.50 -13.19 15.03
C LEU A 30 -8.70 -14.11 15.24
N PHE A 31 -9.91 -13.61 15.00
CA PHE A 31 -11.14 -14.39 15.13
C PHE A 31 -11.09 -15.65 14.25
N PHE A 32 -10.80 -15.51 12.96
CA PHE A 32 -10.70 -16.66 12.06
C PHE A 32 -9.54 -17.58 12.42
N ALA A 33 -8.38 -17.03 12.81
CA ALA A 33 -7.25 -17.83 13.25
C ALA A 33 -7.58 -18.69 14.48
N VAL A 34 -8.27 -18.13 15.49
CA VAL A 34 -8.71 -18.84 16.68
C VAL A 34 -9.75 -19.91 16.33
N MET A 35 -10.75 -19.56 15.49
CA MET A 35 -11.80 -20.48 15.05
C MET A 35 -11.27 -21.69 14.27
N ILE A 36 -10.13 -21.55 13.61
CA ILE A 36 -9.48 -22.64 12.86
C ILE A 36 -8.48 -23.36 13.76
N ALA A 37 -7.55 -22.65 14.38
CA ALA A 37 -6.40 -23.24 15.05
C ALA A 37 -6.76 -23.93 16.39
N VAL A 38 -7.69 -23.39 17.16
CA VAL A 38 -8.07 -24.02 18.45
C VAL A 38 -8.78 -25.37 18.25
N PRO A 39 -9.85 -25.49 17.43
CA PRO A 39 -10.46 -26.78 17.17
C PRO A 39 -9.49 -27.76 16.51
N LEU A 40 -8.69 -27.31 15.56
CA LEU A 40 -7.69 -28.16 14.90
C LEU A 40 -6.65 -28.63 15.90
N GLY A 41 -6.13 -27.77 16.78
CA GLY A 41 -5.18 -28.11 17.84
C GLY A 41 -5.73 -29.17 18.80
N ILE A 42 -7.01 -29.05 19.18
CA ILE A 42 -7.71 -30.03 20.01
C ILE A 42 -7.81 -31.39 19.27
N LEU A 43 -8.18 -31.40 17.99
CA LEU A 43 -8.30 -32.61 17.19
C LEU A 43 -6.95 -33.34 17.06
N LEU A 44 -5.88 -32.60 16.87
CA LEU A 44 -4.52 -33.09 16.67
C LEU A 44 -3.95 -33.77 17.92
N THR A 45 -4.43 -33.48 19.13
CA THR A 45 -3.97 -34.15 20.36
C THR A 45 -4.28 -35.66 20.35
N ARG A 46 -5.16 -36.12 19.46
CA ARG A 46 -5.51 -37.54 19.31
C ARG A 46 -4.66 -38.30 18.28
N ARG A 47 -3.82 -37.59 17.48
CA ARG A 47 -3.05 -38.17 16.36
C ARG A 47 -1.70 -37.49 16.20
N GLU A 48 -0.71 -37.90 16.97
CA GLU A 48 0.63 -37.24 17.04
C GLU A 48 1.30 -37.07 15.68
N ARG A 49 1.34 -38.10 14.84
CA ARG A 49 1.98 -38.01 13.51
C ARG A 49 1.35 -36.95 12.61
N ILE A 50 0.02 -36.82 12.69
CA ILE A 50 -0.69 -35.77 11.92
C ILE A 50 -0.42 -34.41 12.54
N ALA A 51 -0.31 -34.34 13.88
CA ALA A 51 0.02 -33.10 14.58
C ALA A 51 1.39 -32.56 14.18
N GLU A 52 2.42 -33.41 14.16
CA GLU A 52 3.77 -33.01 13.71
C GLU A 52 3.77 -32.50 12.27
N PHE A 53 3.06 -33.20 11.37
CA PHE A 53 2.98 -32.77 9.97
C PHE A 53 2.27 -31.41 9.82
N ILE A 54 1.11 -31.23 10.44
CA ILE A 54 0.33 -29.96 10.30
C ILE A 54 1.01 -28.80 11.00
N ILE A 55 1.56 -28.99 12.19
CA ILE A 55 2.32 -27.96 12.91
C ILE A 55 3.61 -27.62 12.14
N GLY A 56 4.28 -28.64 11.58
CA GLY A 56 5.45 -28.45 10.72
C GLY A 56 5.12 -27.65 9.46
N THR A 57 4.03 -27.99 8.77
CA THR A 57 3.55 -27.24 7.59
C THR A 57 3.22 -25.79 7.94
N SER A 58 2.53 -25.56 9.08
CA SER A 58 2.23 -24.21 9.54
C SER A 58 3.51 -23.42 9.86
N ALA A 59 4.56 -24.07 10.37
CA ALA A 59 5.85 -23.45 10.61
C ALA A 59 6.55 -23.06 9.30
N VAL A 60 6.50 -23.93 8.28
CA VAL A 60 7.03 -23.60 6.94
C VAL A 60 6.26 -22.43 6.33
N MET A 61 4.92 -22.41 6.41
CA MET A 61 4.12 -21.27 5.92
C MET A 61 4.50 -19.94 6.59
N GLN A 62 4.90 -19.96 7.84
CA GLN A 62 5.34 -18.75 8.56
C GLN A 62 6.74 -18.26 8.12
N THR A 63 7.55 -19.12 7.48
CA THR A 63 8.86 -18.70 6.92
C THR A 63 8.74 -17.99 5.58
N ILE A 64 7.60 -18.12 4.89
CA ILE A 64 7.36 -17.41 3.63
C ILE A 64 7.33 -15.90 3.94
N PRO A 65 8.11 -15.04 3.24
CA PRO A 65 8.03 -13.60 3.43
C PRO A 65 6.59 -13.08 3.24
N SER A 66 6.14 -12.22 4.15
CA SER A 66 4.75 -11.70 4.11
C SER A 66 4.39 -11.03 2.79
N LEU A 67 5.33 -10.29 2.20
CA LEU A 67 5.14 -9.68 0.88
C LEU A 67 4.97 -10.73 -0.22
N ALA A 68 5.71 -11.83 -0.15
CA ALA A 68 5.57 -12.92 -1.13
C ALA A 68 4.20 -13.61 -1.00
N LEU A 69 3.75 -13.88 0.23
CA LEU A 69 2.44 -14.47 0.47
C LEU A 69 1.31 -13.54 -0.02
N LEU A 70 1.38 -12.26 0.31
CA LEU A 70 0.43 -11.27 -0.18
C LEU A 70 0.42 -11.23 -1.72
N GLY A 71 1.60 -11.19 -2.36
CA GLY A 71 1.72 -11.21 -3.82
C GLY A 71 1.12 -12.46 -4.48
N LEU A 72 1.25 -13.63 -3.86
CA LEU A 72 0.66 -14.88 -4.35
C LEU A 72 -0.87 -14.92 -4.21
N LEU A 73 -1.43 -14.21 -3.24
CA LEU A 73 -2.88 -14.15 -3.03
C LEU A 73 -3.60 -13.20 -3.99
N ILE A 74 -2.92 -12.17 -4.50
CA ILE A 74 -3.53 -11.15 -5.39
C ILE A 74 -4.23 -11.77 -6.60
N PRO A 75 -3.61 -12.67 -7.40
CA PRO A 75 -4.27 -13.23 -8.58
C PRO A 75 -5.43 -14.17 -8.23
N LEU A 76 -5.54 -14.63 -6.98
CA LEU A 76 -6.58 -15.58 -6.54
C LEU A 76 -7.79 -14.88 -5.92
N VAL A 77 -7.57 -13.84 -5.14
CA VAL A 77 -8.62 -13.20 -4.31
C VAL A 77 -8.66 -11.67 -4.43
N GLY A 78 -7.90 -11.11 -5.38
CA GLY A 78 -7.83 -9.66 -5.59
C GLY A 78 -6.92 -8.95 -4.59
N ILE A 79 -7.14 -7.64 -4.42
CA ILE A 79 -6.41 -6.76 -3.51
C ILE A 79 -7.29 -6.31 -2.35
N GLY A 80 -6.70 -5.64 -1.35
CA GLY A 80 -7.44 -5.05 -0.25
C GLY A 80 -7.52 -5.92 1.00
N LYS A 81 -8.63 -5.83 1.73
CA LYS A 81 -8.77 -6.42 3.06
C LYS A 81 -8.82 -7.95 3.05
N VAL A 82 -9.41 -8.57 2.02
CA VAL A 82 -9.60 -10.03 1.98
C VAL A 82 -8.27 -10.79 1.91
N PRO A 83 -7.38 -10.55 0.92
CA PRO A 83 -6.07 -11.23 0.90
C PRO A 83 -5.21 -10.90 2.13
N ALA A 84 -5.32 -9.68 2.67
CA ALA A 84 -4.64 -9.32 3.91
C ALA A 84 -5.08 -10.18 5.09
N ILE A 85 -6.40 -10.33 5.31
CA ILE A 85 -6.96 -11.18 6.38
C ILE A 85 -6.51 -12.63 6.21
N ILE A 86 -6.55 -13.18 4.99
CA ILE A 86 -6.10 -14.56 4.72
C ILE A 86 -4.64 -14.74 5.10
N ALA A 87 -3.76 -13.83 4.67
CA ALA A 87 -2.33 -13.88 4.99
C ALA A 87 -2.09 -13.79 6.51
N LEU A 88 -2.76 -12.87 7.19
CA LEU A 88 -2.65 -12.68 8.64
C LEU A 88 -3.15 -13.91 9.41
N VAL A 89 -4.25 -14.54 8.96
CA VAL A 89 -4.74 -15.80 9.52
C VAL A 89 -3.69 -16.90 9.39
N VAL A 90 -3.10 -17.06 8.21
CA VAL A 90 -2.05 -18.08 7.97
C VAL A 90 -0.88 -17.91 8.93
N TYR A 91 -0.40 -16.67 9.13
CA TYR A 91 0.70 -16.41 10.08
C TYR A 91 0.30 -16.63 11.55
N ALA A 92 -0.94 -16.39 11.88
CA ALA A 92 -1.45 -16.55 13.24
C ALA A 92 -1.74 -18.02 13.61
N LEU A 93 -1.88 -18.92 12.61
CA LEU A 93 -2.20 -20.33 12.87
C LEU A 93 -1.15 -21.00 13.74
N LEU A 94 0.13 -20.86 13.42
CA LEU A 94 1.20 -21.59 14.10
C LEU A 94 1.25 -21.35 15.63
N PRO A 95 1.30 -20.12 16.14
CA PRO A 95 1.37 -19.92 17.59
C PRO A 95 0.13 -20.42 18.32
N ILE A 96 -1.06 -20.23 17.75
CA ILE A 96 -2.31 -20.71 18.38
C ILE A 96 -2.38 -22.23 18.34
N LEU A 97 -2.12 -22.84 17.19
CA LEU A 97 -2.17 -24.28 16.99
C LEU A 97 -1.18 -25.03 17.90
N ARG A 98 0.09 -24.57 17.90
CA ARG A 98 1.16 -25.17 18.72
C ARG A 98 0.84 -25.08 20.20
N ASN A 99 0.40 -23.92 20.69
CA ASN A 99 0.08 -23.74 22.09
C ASN A 99 -1.19 -24.50 22.51
N THR A 100 -2.19 -24.59 21.64
CA THR A 100 -3.38 -25.41 21.90
C THR A 100 -3.03 -26.88 21.99
N TYR A 101 -2.27 -27.42 21.02
CA TYR A 101 -1.80 -28.79 21.05
C TYR A 101 -0.97 -29.08 22.29
N THR A 102 0.06 -28.25 22.55
CA THR A 102 0.98 -28.45 23.69
C THR A 102 0.25 -28.31 25.02
N GLY A 103 -0.66 -27.34 25.14
CA GLY A 103 -1.41 -27.09 26.38
C GLY A 103 -2.29 -28.27 26.80
N ILE A 104 -2.88 -28.97 25.83
CA ILE A 104 -3.70 -30.18 26.12
C ILE A 104 -2.83 -31.41 26.23
N HIS A 105 -1.85 -31.59 25.36
CA HIS A 105 -1.01 -32.79 25.32
C HIS A 105 -0.11 -32.95 26.54
N LYS A 106 0.32 -31.85 27.16
CA LYS A 106 1.18 -31.84 28.36
C LYS A 106 0.44 -31.83 29.70
N LEU A 107 -0.89 -32.05 29.69
CA LEU A 107 -1.64 -32.23 30.93
C LEU A 107 -1.21 -33.49 31.68
N ASP A 108 -1.20 -33.41 33.00
CA ASP A 108 -0.84 -34.53 33.87
C ASP A 108 -1.79 -35.72 33.60
N ALA A 109 -1.21 -36.85 33.26
CA ALA A 109 -1.95 -38.08 33.00
C ALA A 109 -2.83 -38.53 34.18
N SER A 110 -2.40 -38.25 35.42
CA SER A 110 -3.14 -38.55 36.63
C SER A 110 -4.49 -37.83 36.67
N LEU A 111 -4.54 -36.56 36.22
CA LEU A 111 -5.78 -35.78 36.15
C LEU A 111 -6.75 -36.37 35.11
N ILE A 112 -6.21 -36.85 33.99
CA ILE A 112 -7.00 -37.45 32.94
C ILE A 112 -7.57 -38.80 33.39
N GLU A 113 -6.77 -39.61 34.10
CA GLU A 113 -7.21 -40.88 34.68
C GLU A 113 -8.25 -40.69 35.78
N ALA A 114 -8.06 -39.73 36.67
CA ALA A 114 -9.06 -39.39 37.69
C ALA A 114 -10.39 -38.95 37.07
N ALA A 115 -10.36 -38.14 36.03
CA ALA A 115 -11.58 -37.76 35.30
C ALA A 115 -12.29 -38.95 34.63
N ARG A 116 -11.53 -39.93 34.10
CA ARG A 116 -12.07 -41.19 33.58
C ARG A 116 -12.67 -42.06 34.67
N ALA A 117 -11.99 -42.19 35.78
CA ALA A 117 -12.50 -42.94 36.95
C ALA A 117 -13.80 -42.37 37.51
N MET A 118 -14.01 -41.05 37.41
CA MET A 118 -15.26 -40.38 37.75
C MET A 118 -16.37 -40.54 36.68
N GLY A 119 -16.18 -41.38 35.67
CA GLY A 119 -17.16 -41.65 34.63
C GLY A 119 -17.35 -40.56 33.57
N MET A 120 -16.36 -39.65 33.42
CA MET A 120 -16.46 -38.60 32.39
C MET A 120 -16.19 -39.19 31.00
N ASN A 121 -17.15 -38.99 30.08
CA ASN A 121 -16.91 -39.26 28.68
C ASN A 121 -15.89 -38.21 28.09
N SER A 122 -15.34 -38.49 26.91
CA SER A 122 -14.31 -37.67 26.27
C SER A 122 -14.73 -36.21 26.07
N PHE A 123 -16.00 -35.96 25.73
CA PHE A 123 -16.53 -34.62 25.54
C PHE A 123 -16.62 -33.83 26.85
N ARG A 124 -17.17 -34.45 27.92
CA ARG A 124 -17.28 -33.85 29.24
C ARG A 124 -15.90 -33.60 29.86
N ARG A 125 -14.96 -34.54 29.65
CA ARG A 125 -13.57 -34.39 30.10
C ARG A 125 -12.88 -33.22 29.41
N LEU A 126 -13.00 -33.14 28.06
CA LEU A 126 -12.45 -32.03 27.30
C LEU A 126 -12.92 -30.64 27.84
N TRP A 127 -14.24 -30.48 28.01
CA TRP A 127 -14.81 -29.18 28.40
C TRP A 127 -14.65 -28.85 29.90
N ARG A 128 -14.62 -29.84 30.78
CA ARG A 128 -14.56 -29.60 32.24
C ARG A 128 -13.17 -29.72 32.86
N VAL A 129 -12.24 -30.41 32.18
CA VAL A 129 -10.90 -30.69 32.73
C VAL A 129 -9.82 -30.19 31.78
N GLU A 130 -9.77 -30.71 30.55
CA GLU A 130 -8.65 -30.47 29.64
C GLU A 130 -8.57 -28.99 29.19
N LEU A 131 -9.65 -28.43 28.68
CA LEU A 131 -9.68 -27.03 28.21
C LEU A 131 -9.46 -26.00 29.33
N PRO A 132 -10.09 -26.10 30.52
CA PRO A 132 -9.84 -25.16 31.59
C PRO A 132 -8.39 -25.15 32.10
N LEU A 133 -7.75 -26.33 32.10
CA LEU A 133 -6.34 -26.44 32.51
C LEU A 133 -5.37 -25.99 31.41
N ALA A 134 -5.70 -26.23 30.16
CA ALA A 134 -4.90 -25.81 28.99
C ALA A 134 -5.10 -24.32 28.64
N LEU A 135 -6.17 -23.68 29.12
CA LEU A 135 -6.57 -22.32 28.74
C LEU A 135 -5.46 -21.28 28.88
N PRO A 136 -4.65 -21.24 29.95
CA PRO A 136 -3.55 -20.29 30.08
C PRO A 136 -2.52 -20.43 28.94
N ILE A 137 -2.20 -21.65 28.51
CA ILE A 137 -1.23 -21.92 27.45
C ILE A 137 -1.86 -21.56 26.08
N ILE A 138 -3.14 -21.87 25.88
CA ILE A 138 -3.87 -21.47 24.68
C ILE A 138 -3.92 -19.96 24.57
N MET A 139 -4.22 -19.26 25.66
CA MET A 139 -4.25 -17.78 25.69
C MET A 139 -2.89 -17.16 25.41
N ALA A 140 -1.80 -17.76 25.88
CA ALA A 140 -0.44 -17.31 25.52
C ALA A 140 -0.18 -17.42 24.01
N GLY A 141 -0.68 -18.48 23.36
CA GLY A 141 -0.64 -18.64 21.89
C GLY A 141 -1.45 -17.57 21.15
N ILE A 142 -2.67 -17.30 21.62
CA ILE A 142 -3.55 -16.27 21.06
C ILE A 142 -2.92 -14.86 21.21
N ARG A 143 -2.31 -14.58 22.36
CA ARG A 143 -1.61 -13.34 22.62
C ARG A 143 -0.43 -13.13 21.67
N THR A 144 0.40 -14.16 21.50
CA THR A 144 1.52 -14.12 20.54
C THR A 144 1.02 -13.90 19.12
N ALA A 145 -0.07 -14.57 18.71
CA ALA A 145 -0.68 -14.37 17.42
C ALA A 145 -1.21 -12.95 17.22
N MET A 146 -1.84 -12.35 18.24
CA MET A 146 -2.35 -10.98 18.16
C MET A 146 -1.24 -9.95 17.93
N VAL A 147 -0.13 -10.05 18.67
CA VAL A 147 1.04 -9.16 18.49
C VAL A 147 1.62 -9.31 17.07
N LEU A 148 1.73 -10.55 16.58
CA LEU A 148 2.15 -10.85 15.21
C LEU A 148 1.19 -10.23 14.17
N ILE A 149 -0.11 -10.39 14.34
CA ILE A 149 -1.13 -9.84 13.45
C ILE A 149 -1.01 -8.32 13.39
N VAL A 150 -0.99 -7.62 14.54
CA VAL A 150 -0.89 -6.16 14.57
C VAL A 150 0.38 -5.67 13.87
N GLY A 151 1.51 -6.30 14.12
CA GLY A 151 2.77 -5.94 13.45
C GLY A 151 2.72 -6.18 11.94
N THR A 152 2.25 -7.35 11.50
CA THR A 152 2.23 -7.73 10.08
C THR A 152 1.13 -7.00 9.29
N ALA A 153 0.04 -6.59 9.94
CA ALA A 153 -1.04 -5.82 9.33
C ALA A 153 -0.56 -4.44 8.80
N THR A 154 0.56 -3.91 9.31
CA THR A 154 1.16 -2.70 8.72
C THR A 154 1.62 -2.92 7.28
N LEU A 155 2.08 -4.13 6.94
CA LEU A 155 2.51 -4.50 5.58
C LEU A 155 1.32 -4.74 4.64
N ALA A 156 0.14 -5.05 5.17
CA ALA A 156 -1.07 -5.23 4.38
C ALA A 156 -1.52 -3.94 3.66
N ALA A 157 -1.07 -2.79 4.14
CA ALA A 157 -1.28 -1.50 3.46
C ALA A 157 -0.66 -1.47 2.06
N LEU A 158 0.41 -2.25 1.79
CA LEU A 158 1.05 -2.37 0.46
C LEU A 158 0.12 -2.94 -0.60
N ILE A 159 -0.90 -3.69 -0.20
CA ILE A 159 -1.91 -4.27 -1.09
C ILE A 159 -3.27 -3.57 -0.95
N GLY A 160 -3.27 -2.35 -0.44
CA GLY A 160 -4.49 -1.54 -0.32
C GLY A 160 -5.44 -1.95 0.81
N ALA A 161 -5.00 -2.73 1.78
CA ALA A 161 -5.85 -3.14 2.90
C ALA A 161 -6.14 -2.00 3.90
N GLY A 162 -5.42 -0.87 3.81
CA GLY A 162 -5.57 0.27 4.72
C GLY A 162 -4.84 0.10 6.05
N GLY A 163 -5.35 0.73 7.09
CA GLY A 163 -4.80 0.68 8.43
C GLY A 163 -3.58 1.60 8.64
N LEU A 164 -2.97 1.52 9.84
CA LEU A 164 -1.85 2.38 10.24
C LEU A 164 -0.63 2.26 9.33
N GLY A 165 -0.46 1.14 8.66
CA GLY A 165 0.59 0.93 7.65
C GLY A 165 0.53 1.91 6.50
N LYS A 166 -0.65 2.41 6.13
CA LYS A 166 -0.82 3.43 5.09
C LYS A 166 -0.07 4.73 5.43
N LEU A 167 -0.18 5.19 6.68
CA LEU A 167 0.53 6.40 7.13
C LEU A 167 2.04 6.18 7.15
N ILE A 168 2.50 4.98 7.54
CA ILE A 168 3.93 4.62 7.52
C ILE A 168 4.46 4.65 6.09
N LEU A 169 3.78 4.00 5.15
CA LEU A 169 4.18 3.96 3.74
C LEU A 169 4.17 5.35 3.10
N LEU A 170 3.13 6.15 3.39
CA LEU A 170 3.05 7.52 2.91
C LEU A 170 4.21 8.38 3.48
N GLY A 171 4.55 8.19 4.75
CA GLY A 171 5.68 8.85 5.38
C GLY A 171 7.03 8.44 4.76
N ILE A 172 7.22 7.16 4.45
CA ILE A 172 8.41 6.67 3.72
C ILE A 172 8.46 7.29 2.33
N ASP A 173 7.34 7.27 1.60
CA ASP A 173 7.24 7.81 0.24
C ASP A 173 7.53 9.31 0.19
N ARG A 174 7.09 10.07 1.19
CA ARG A 174 7.30 11.52 1.30
C ARG A 174 8.56 11.94 2.05
N ASN A 175 9.36 10.98 2.53
CA ASN A 175 10.47 11.24 3.45
C ASN A 175 10.05 12.07 4.68
N ASP A 176 8.83 11.86 5.15
CA ASP A 176 8.23 12.57 6.29
C ASP A 176 8.27 11.69 7.55
N HIS A 177 9.26 11.96 8.40
CA HIS A 177 9.43 11.23 9.66
C HIS A 177 8.24 11.41 10.62
N ALA A 178 7.52 12.54 10.57
CA ALA A 178 6.36 12.76 11.42
C ALA A 178 5.21 11.81 11.05
N LEU A 179 4.97 11.59 9.76
CA LEU A 179 3.99 10.61 9.27
C LEU A 179 4.38 9.16 9.63
N ILE A 180 5.68 8.81 9.52
CA ILE A 180 6.15 7.47 9.92
C ILE A 180 5.87 7.24 11.41
N VAL A 181 6.22 8.19 12.26
CA VAL A 181 5.99 8.12 13.72
C VAL A 181 4.48 8.08 14.01
N LEU A 182 3.68 8.87 13.30
CA LEU A 182 2.23 8.94 13.46
C LEU A 182 1.53 7.60 13.13
N GLY A 183 2.10 6.80 12.25
CA GLY A 183 1.61 5.44 11.97
C GLY A 183 2.21 4.37 12.90
N ALA A 184 3.53 4.42 13.15
CA ALA A 184 4.25 3.37 13.86
C ALA A 184 3.96 3.36 15.37
N VAL A 185 3.91 4.54 16.01
CA VAL A 185 3.67 4.62 17.46
C VAL A 185 2.28 4.10 17.84
N PRO A 186 1.18 4.51 17.20
CA PRO A 186 -0.13 3.93 17.50
C PRO A 186 -0.20 2.42 17.22
N ALA A 187 0.48 1.90 16.19
CA ALA A 187 0.53 0.47 15.92
C ALA A 187 1.22 -0.30 17.05
N ALA A 188 2.36 0.21 17.55
CA ALA A 188 3.07 -0.37 18.68
C ALA A 188 2.24 -0.31 19.97
N LEU A 189 1.59 0.84 20.24
CA LEU A 189 0.70 1.00 21.40
C LEU A 189 -0.51 0.05 21.33
N LEU A 190 -1.04 -0.15 20.14
CA LEU A 190 -2.14 -1.10 19.91
C LEU A 190 -1.72 -2.54 20.20
N ALA A 191 -0.52 -2.94 19.77
CA ALA A 191 0.03 -4.27 20.06
C ALA A 191 0.20 -4.46 21.58
N LEU A 192 0.77 -3.47 22.27
CA LEU A 192 0.94 -3.49 23.74
C LEU A 192 -0.40 -3.51 24.48
N PHE A 193 -1.36 -2.75 24.01
CA PHE A 193 -2.71 -2.73 24.58
C PHE A 193 -3.37 -4.11 24.50
N PHE A 194 -3.35 -4.77 23.34
CA PHE A 194 -3.90 -6.11 23.21
C PHE A 194 -3.12 -7.16 23.97
N ASP A 195 -1.79 -7.07 24.02
CA ASP A 195 -0.98 -7.96 24.86
C ASP A 195 -1.42 -7.85 26.33
N GLY A 196 -1.56 -6.63 26.85
CA GLY A 196 -2.03 -6.37 28.21
C GLY A 196 -3.43 -6.88 28.49
N VAL A 197 -4.38 -6.60 27.58
CA VAL A 197 -5.78 -7.05 27.70
C VAL A 197 -5.85 -8.59 27.70
N LEU A 198 -5.20 -9.26 26.76
CA LEU A 198 -5.21 -10.72 26.66
C LEU A 198 -4.49 -11.37 27.85
N ARG A 199 -3.44 -10.74 28.38
CA ARG A 199 -2.76 -11.18 29.62
C ARG A 199 -3.68 -11.14 30.85
N MET A 200 -4.55 -10.15 30.95
CA MET A 200 -5.56 -10.12 32.03
C MET A 200 -6.50 -11.31 31.97
N PHE A 201 -6.88 -11.76 30.76
CA PHE A 201 -7.70 -12.95 30.58
C PHE A 201 -6.95 -14.25 30.90
N GLU A 202 -5.66 -14.32 30.58
CA GLU A 202 -4.79 -15.46 30.94
C GLU A 202 -4.74 -15.68 32.45
N SER A 203 -4.54 -14.59 33.22
CA SER A 203 -4.41 -14.67 34.68
C SER A 203 -5.73 -14.92 35.42
N THR A 204 -6.88 -14.59 34.80
CA THR A 204 -8.18 -14.62 35.46
C THR A 204 -9.08 -15.78 35.00
N GLY A 205 -8.51 -16.81 34.35
CA GLY A 205 -9.12 -17.92 33.61
C GLY A 205 -10.27 -18.74 34.25
N ARG A 206 -10.94 -18.23 35.27
CA ARG A 206 -12.02 -18.95 35.98
C ARG A 206 -13.41 -18.35 35.83
N SER A 207 -13.60 -17.22 35.15
CA SER A 207 -14.93 -16.63 35.00
C SER A 207 -15.42 -16.66 33.55
N PRO A 208 -16.35 -17.56 33.19
CA PRO A 208 -16.92 -17.60 31.83
C PRO A 208 -17.58 -16.28 31.41
N LYS A 209 -18.07 -15.50 32.37
CA LYS A 209 -18.70 -14.18 32.10
C LYS A 209 -17.72 -13.17 31.48
N ARG A 210 -16.44 -13.20 31.88
CA ARG A 210 -15.43 -12.27 31.34
C ARG A 210 -14.98 -12.65 29.93
N ILE A 211 -14.90 -13.95 29.64
CA ILE A 211 -14.63 -14.46 28.28
C ILE A 211 -15.77 -14.05 27.35
N ILE A 212 -17.03 -14.20 27.80
CA ILE A 212 -18.22 -13.78 27.03
C ILE A 212 -18.19 -12.26 26.82
N SER A 213 -17.86 -11.45 27.84
CA SER A 213 -17.78 -9.98 27.67
C SER A 213 -16.70 -9.56 26.67
N ALA A 214 -15.54 -10.24 26.65
CA ALA A 214 -14.49 -9.97 25.68
C ALA A 214 -14.92 -10.33 24.26
N ILE A 215 -15.56 -11.48 24.08
CA ILE A 215 -16.12 -11.89 22.76
C ILE A 215 -17.19 -10.86 22.33
N CYS A 216 -18.06 -10.42 23.22
CA CYS A 216 -19.08 -9.39 22.90
C CYS A 216 -18.42 -8.06 22.49
N ILE A 217 -17.37 -7.62 23.16
CA ILE A 217 -16.61 -6.40 22.79
C ILE A 217 -16.01 -6.57 21.41
N ILE A 218 -15.37 -7.71 21.12
CA ILE A 218 -14.79 -8.02 19.81
C ILE A 218 -15.88 -8.00 18.73
N VAL A 219 -17.02 -8.65 18.99
CA VAL A 219 -18.15 -8.67 18.06
C VAL A 219 -18.71 -7.27 17.83
N VAL A 220 -18.84 -6.44 18.87
CA VAL A 220 -19.31 -5.05 18.74
C VAL A 220 -18.31 -4.21 17.92
N VAL A 221 -17.02 -4.34 18.17
CA VAL A 221 -15.97 -3.63 17.40
C VAL A 221 -15.94 -4.08 15.93
N ILE A 222 -16.18 -5.36 15.67
CA ILE A 222 -16.29 -5.90 14.31
C ILE A 222 -17.58 -5.45 13.62
N ALA A 223 -18.71 -5.42 14.35
CA ALA A 223 -20.02 -5.09 13.81
C ALA A 223 -20.29 -3.58 13.67
N ALA A 224 -19.68 -2.75 14.52
CA ALA A 224 -19.89 -1.31 14.52
C ALA A 224 -19.72 -0.63 13.15
N PRO A 225 -18.72 -0.97 12.32
CA PRO A 225 -18.57 -0.38 11.00
C PRO A 225 -19.60 -0.85 9.98
N PHE A 226 -20.10 -2.08 10.11
CA PHE A 226 -21.21 -2.58 9.28
C PHE A 226 -22.53 -1.84 9.55
N LEU A 227 -22.68 -1.33 10.77
CA LEU A 227 -23.83 -0.53 11.16
C LEU A 227 -23.69 0.95 10.82
N TRP A 228 -22.44 1.43 10.63
CA TRP A 228 -22.17 2.86 10.42
C TRP A 228 -21.92 3.24 8.94
N ASN A 229 -21.57 2.30 8.08
CA ASN A 229 -21.19 2.58 6.69
C ASN A 229 -22.16 1.93 5.68
N THR A 230 -23.41 2.38 5.66
CA THR A 230 -24.43 1.90 4.72
C THR A 230 -24.69 2.83 3.54
N GLN A 231 -24.06 4.00 3.46
CA GLN A 231 -24.13 4.83 2.25
C GLN A 231 -23.10 4.35 1.24
N LYS A 232 -23.56 3.60 0.25
CA LYS A 232 -22.76 3.24 -0.93
C LYS A 232 -22.51 4.53 -1.70
N LYS A 233 -21.26 4.95 -1.78
CA LYS A 233 -20.85 6.08 -2.61
C LYS A 233 -21.10 5.76 -4.08
N ASP A 234 -21.38 6.78 -4.87
CA ASP A 234 -21.68 6.58 -6.29
C ASP A 234 -20.43 6.22 -7.08
N ILE A 235 -19.31 6.83 -6.74
CA ILE A 235 -18.04 6.69 -7.43
C ILE A 235 -16.89 6.54 -6.43
N VAL A 236 -16.01 5.58 -6.70
CA VAL A 236 -14.78 5.34 -5.94
C VAL A 236 -13.57 5.67 -6.80
N ILE A 237 -12.80 6.68 -6.38
CA ILE A 237 -11.59 7.13 -7.07
C ILE A 237 -10.35 6.75 -6.26
N ALA A 238 -9.39 6.07 -6.89
CA ALA A 238 -8.14 5.73 -6.23
C ALA A 238 -6.95 6.55 -6.74
N GLY A 239 -5.95 6.73 -5.87
CA GLY A 239 -4.63 7.25 -6.23
C GLY A 239 -3.55 6.20 -6.01
N LYS A 240 -2.53 6.21 -6.84
CA LYS A 240 -1.27 5.51 -6.57
C LYS A 240 -0.57 6.15 -5.36
N LEU A 241 0.51 5.54 -4.91
CA LEU A 241 1.39 6.17 -3.91
C LEU A 241 2.00 7.46 -4.47
N GLY A 242 2.10 8.49 -3.64
CA GLY A 242 2.73 9.77 -3.99
C GLY A 242 1.79 10.98 -3.93
N ALA A 243 2.40 12.17 -3.90
CA ALA A 243 1.65 13.43 -3.82
C ALA A 243 0.85 13.72 -5.10
N GLU A 244 1.47 13.52 -6.27
CA GLU A 244 0.85 13.81 -7.56
C GLU A 244 -0.46 13.05 -7.77
N PRO A 245 -0.54 11.71 -7.61
CA PRO A 245 -1.80 10.99 -7.71
C PRO A 245 -2.83 11.44 -6.66
N GLU A 246 -2.39 11.82 -5.46
CA GLU A 246 -3.28 12.29 -4.41
C GLU A 246 -3.89 13.66 -4.76
N ILE A 247 -3.10 14.57 -5.31
CA ILE A 247 -3.58 15.88 -5.80
C ILE A 247 -4.61 15.68 -6.91
N LEU A 248 -4.31 14.81 -7.88
CA LEU A 248 -5.20 14.55 -9.02
C LEU A 248 -6.55 13.99 -8.60
N ILE A 249 -6.57 13.00 -7.70
CA ILE A 249 -7.85 12.42 -7.25
C ILE A 249 -8.68 13.43 -6.42
N GLN A 250 -8.03 14.36 -5.72
CA GLN A 250 -8.72 15.46 -5.06
C GLN A 250 -9.32 16.44 -6.08
N MET A 251 -8.60 16.73 -7.19
CA MET A 251 -9.16 17.54 -8.27
C MET A 251 -10.37 16.85 -8.91
N TYR A 252 -10.28 15.54 -9.20
CA TYR A 252 -11.38 14.78 -9.79
C TYR A 252 -12.61 14.81 -8.87
N LYS A 253 -12.43 14.57 -7.58
CA LYS A 253 -13.51 14.63 -6.60
C LYS A 253 -14.17 15.99 -6.58
N GLN A 254 -13.40 17.07 -6.41
CA GLN A 254 -13.93 18.42 -6.29
C GLN A 254 -14.69 18.86 -7.54
N LEU A 255 -14.21 18.47 -8.73
CA LEU A 255 -14.91 18.76 -9.98
C LEU A 255 -16.21 17.95 -10.12
N ILE A 256 -16.19 16.66 -9.81
CA ILE A 256 -17.37 15.80 -9.91
C ILE A 256 -18.45 16.25 -8.92
N GLU A 257 -18.09 16.46 -7.65
CA GLU A 257 -19.05 16.89 -6.61
C GLU A 257 -19.58 18.31 -6.84
N GLN A 258 -18.85 19.18 -7.57
CA GLN A 258 -19.35 20.51 -7.95
C GLN A 258 -20.31 20.46 -9.14
N ASP A 259 -19.98 19.68 -10.16
CA ASP A 259 -20.72 19.67 -11.43
C ASP A 259 -21.91 18.69 -11.44
N THR A 260 -21.96 17.77 -10.47
CA THR A 260 -22.93 16.67 -10.40
C THR A 260 -23.40 16.43 -8.97
N ASP A 261 -24.50 15.69 -8.81
CA ASP A 261 -25.01 15.26 -7.49
C ASP A 261 -24.37 13.94 -7.02
N LEU A 262 -23.25 13.51 -7.64
CA LEU A 262 -22.58 12.24 -7.33
C LEU A 262 -21.71 12.38 -6.09
N ASP A 263 -21.78 11.39 -5.21
CA ASP A 263 -20.99 11.31 -3.99
C ASP A 263 -19.71 10.49 -4.22
N VAL A 264 -18.53 11.09 -3.99
CA VAL A 264 -17.23 10.52 -4.33
C VAL A 264 -16.49 10.03 -3.10
N GLU A 265 -16.10 8.75 -3.11
CA GLU A 265 -15.16 8.18 -2.16
C GLU A 265 -13.73 8.21 -2.73
N LEU A 266 -12.77 8.70 -1.95
CA LEU A 266 -11.36 8.64 -2.33
C LEU A 266 -10.63 7.51 -1.60
N LYS A 267 -9.80 6.75 -2.36
CA LYS A 267 -8.84 5.78 -1.84
C LYS A 267 -7.41 6.24 -2.21
N PRO A 268 -6.86 7.25 -1.51
CA PRO A 268 -5.50 7.72 -1.78
C PRO A 268 -4.47 6.68 -1.36
N GLY A 269 -3.36 6.60 -2.11
CA GLY A 269 -2.25 5.71 -1.78
C GLY A 269 -2.62 4.23 -1.78
N LEU A 270 -3.51 3.79 -2.69
CA LEU A 270 -3.99 2.40 -2.76
C LEU A 270 -2.86 1.40 -3.05
N GLY A 271 -1.76 1.84 -3.64
CA GLY A 271 -0.60 1.00 -3.92
C GLY A 271 0.14 1.39 -5.19
N LYS A 272 0.99 0.47 -5.68
CA LYS A 272 1.73 0.62 -6.93
C LYS A 272 0.81 0.38 -8.14
N THR A 273 1.29 0.73 -9.32
CA THR A 273 0.58 0.67 -10.62
C THR A 273 -0.23 -0.61 -10.83
N SER A 274 0.37 -1.77 -10.64
CA SER A 274 -0.31 -3.07 -10.85
C SER A 274 -1.49 -3.28 -9.90
N PHE A 275 -1.37 -2.83 -8.65
CA PHE A 275 -2.43 -2.98 -7.64
C PHE A 275 -3.64 -2.11 -7.95
N VAL A 276 -3.40 -0.84 -8.29
CA VAL A 276 -4.48 0.09 -8.61
C VAL A 276 -5.20 -0.34 -9.90
N PHE A 277 -4.45 -0.84 -10.87
CA PHE A 277 -5.02 -1.37 -12.11
C PHE A 277 -5.90 -2.62 -11.87
N GLU A 278 -5.46 -3.57 -11.05
CA GLU A 278 -6.29 -4.74 -10.71
C GLU A 278 -7.53 -4.35 -9.89
N ALA A 279 -7.46 -3.31 -9.04
CA ALA A 279 -8.63 -2.77 -8.36
C ALA A 279 -9.66 -2.15 -9.34
N LEU A 280 -9.18 -1.46 -10.38
CA LEU A 280 -10.05 -0.94 -11.45
C LEU A 280 -10.71 -2.09 -12.22
N LYS A 281 -9.94 -3.10 -12.58
CA LYS A 281 -10.39 -4.25 -13.35
C LYS A 281 -11.38 -5.12 -12.56
N SER A 282 -11.20 -5.27 -11.24
CA SER A 282 -12.12 -6.01 -10.37
C SER A 282 -13.40 -5.24 -10.03
N GLY A 283 -13.46 -3.94 -10.30
CA GLY A 283 -14.58 -3.09 -9.94
C GLY A 283 -14.59 -2.61 -8.48
N GLU A 284 -13.47 -2.75 -7.76
CA GLU A 284 -13.31 -2.18 -6.42
C GLU A 284 -13.16 -0.66 -6.43
N ILE A 285 -12.71 -0.11 -7.55
CA ILE A 285 -12.67 1.32 -7.85
C ILE A 285 -13.25 1.58 -9.24
N ASP A 286 -13.66 2.82 -9.49
CA ASP A 286 -14.27 3.23 -10.73
C ASP A 286 -13.32 3.97 -11.65
N MET A 287 -12.34 4.69 -11.08
CA MET A 287 -11.32 5.41 -11.83
C MET A 287 -10.07 5.70 -11.01
N TYR A 288 -8.98 6.02 -11.73
CA TYR A 288 -7.75 6.56 -11.17
C TYR A 288 -6.94 7.33 -12.24
N PRO A 289 -6.01 8.22 -11.85
CA PRO A 289 -5.10 8.86 -12.80
C PRO A 289 -4.03 7.85 -13.27
N GLU A 290 -3.95 7.66 -14.59
CA GLU A 290 -2.94 6.79 -15.22
C GLU A 290 -2.15 7.56 -16.28
N PHE A 291 -0.96 7.06 -16.61
CA PHE A 291 -0.06 7.65 -17.60
C PHE A 291 -0.07 6.87 -18.91
N SER A 292 -0.06 7.60 -20.03
CA SER A 292 -0.11 7.00 -21.37
C SER A 292 0.99 5.97 -21.63
N GLY A 293 2.24 6.29 -21.24
CA GLY A 293 3.36 5.37 -21.37
C GLY A 293 3.21 4.12 -20.52
N THR A 294 2.76 4.26 -19.27
CA THR A 294 2.50 3.11 -18.37
C THR A 294 1.36 2.24 -18.90
N ALA A 295 0.26 2.85 -19.35
CA ALA A 295 -0.87 2.13 -19.94
C ALA A 295 -0.43 1.29 -21.14
N LEU A 296 0.39 1.88 -22.01
CA LEU A 296 0.89 1.22 -23.21
C LEU A 296 1.85 0.08 -22.88
N SER A 297 2.94 0.37 -22.17
CA SER A 297 4.03 -0.58 -21.95
C SER A 297 3.67 -1.67 -20.93
N THR A 298 2.97 -1.32 -19.84
CA THR A 298 2.71 -2.24 -18.73
C THR A 298 1.46 -3.09 -18.97
N PHE A 299 0.37 -2.48 -19.46
CA PHE A 299 -0.92 -3.16 -19.56
C PHE A 299 -1.23 -3.64 -20.97
N VAL A 300 -1.12 -2.76 -21.95
CA VAL A 300 -1.33 -3.15 -23.35
C VAL A 300 -0.21 -4.07 -23.83
N LYS A 301 1.00 -3.86 -23.30
CA LYS A 301 2.24 -4.57 -23.65
C LYS A 301 2.63 -4.36 -25.11
N GLU A 302 2.57 -3.12 -25.54
CA GLU A 302 3.05 -2.67 -26.83
C GLU A 302 4.13 -1.59 -26.63
N ASP A 303 5.09 -1.55 -27.54
CA ASP A 303 6.07 -0.47 -27.59
C ASP A 303 5.45 0.78 -28.24
N PRO A 304 5.83 1.98 -27.79
CA PRO A 304 5.38 3.21 -28.42
C PRO A 304 5.88 3.27 -29.89
N LYS A 305 4.97 3.57 -30.81
CA LYS A 305 5.28 3.68 -32.24
C LYS A 305 6.02 4.98 -32.59
N SER A 306 5.98 5.95 -31.69
CA SER A 306 6.65 7.24 -31.85
C SER A 306 6.95 7.86 -30.48
N THR A 307 7.71 8.97 -30.46
CA THR A 307 7.92 9.80 -29.28
C THR A 307 6.93 10.99 -29.22
N ASN A 308 5.98 11.06 -30.17
CA ASN A 308 4.97 12.11 -30.17
C ASN A 308 3.91 11.83 -29.09
N ARG A 309 3.72 12.79 -28.18
CA ARG A 309 2.79 12.69 -27.04
C ARG A 309 1.38 12.28 -27.46
N LYS A 310 0.84 12.88 -28.52
CA LYS A 310 -0.53 12.58 -29.00
C LYS A 310 -0.67 11.17 -29.56
N GLU A 311 0.34 10.73 -30.34
CA GLU A 311 0.31 9.39 -30.94
C GLU A 311 0.42 8.29 -29.88
N VAL A 312 1.31 8.47 -28.90
CA VAL A 312 1.45 7.52 -27.77
C VAL A 312 0.18 7.49 -26.92
N TYR A 313 -0.42 8.63 -26.63
CA TYR A 313 -1.69 8.68 -25.92
C TYR A 313 -2.81 7.96 -26.68
N GLU A 314 -2.98 8.22 -27.98
CA GLU A 314 -4.01 7.55 -28.77
C GLU A 314 -3.77 6.04 -28.90
N GLN A 315 -2.51 5.60 -29.02
CA GLN A 315 -2.17 4.18 -29.02
C GLN A 315 -2.55 3.53 -27.69
N ALA A 316 -2.22 4.17 -26.55
CA ALA A 316 -2.57 3.70 -25.22
C ALA A 316 -4.09 3.65 -25.02
N ARG A 317 -4.81 4.72 -25.38
CA ARG A 317 -6.27 4.82 -25.28
C ARG A 317 -6.98 3.69 -26.04
N LEU A 318 -6.61 3.50 -27.30
CA LEU A 318 -7.19 2.43 -28.15
C LEU A 318 -6.83 1.03 -27.62
N GLY A 319 -5.61 0.85 -27.13
CA GLY A 319 -5.16 -0.41 -26.53
C GLY A 319 -5.94 -0.76 -25.26
N MET A 320 -6.16 0.21 -24.39
CA MET A 320 -6.93 0.04 -23.14
C MET A 320 -8.41 -0.26 -23.43
N GLU A 321 -9.01 0.45 -24.37
CA GLU A 321 -10.39 0.22 -24.78
C GLU A 321 -10.57 -1.19 -25.37
N LYS A 322 -9.70 -1.59 -26.30
CA LYS A 322 -9.78 -2.89 -27.00
C LYS A 322 -9.53 -4.07 -26.06
N LYS A 323 -8.55 -3.95 -25.17
CA LYS A 323 -8.07 -5.09 -24.36
C LYS A 323 -8.82 -5.24 -23.03
N TYR A 324 -9.22 -4.12 -22.44
CA TYR A 324 -9.76 -4.10 -21.08
C TYR A 324 -11.15 -3.45 -20.97
N HIS A 325 -11.71 -2.90 -22.05
CA HIS A 325 -12.96 -2.12 -22.02
C HIS A 325 -12.89 -0.95 -21.04
N MET A 326 -11.72 -0.29 -20.99
CA MET A 326 -11.46 0.87 -20.17
C MET A 326 -11.31 2.12 -21.04
N VAL A 327 -11.75 3.26 -20.51
CA VAL A 327 -11.72 4.54 -21.23
C VAL A 327 -10.65 5.44 -20.59
N MET A 328 -9.71 5.92 -21.41
CA MET A 328 -8.82 7.02 -21.02
C MET A 328 -9.43 8.32 -21.53
N LEU A 329 -9.74 9.26 -20.61
CA LEU A 329 -10.21 10.59 -20.96
C LEU A 329 -9.06 11.46 -21.48
N LYS A 330 -9.37 12.68 -21.93
CA LYS A 330 -8.37 13.58 -22.51
C LYS A 330 -7.23 13.84 -21.53
N PRO A 331 -5.98 13.84 -22.02
CA PRO A 331 -4.81 13.99 -21.15
C PRO A 331 -4.62 15.44 -20.70
N MET A 332 -4.00 15.58 -19.55
CA MET A 332 -3.44 16.85 -19.08
C MET A 332 -2.19 17.22 -19.90
N GLU A 333 -1.71 18.45 -19.77
CA GLU A 333 -0.54 18.90 -20.56
C GLU A 333 0.76 18.28 -20.07
N TYR A 334 0.91 18.09 -18.73
CA TYR A 334 2.16 17.65 -18.13
C TYR A 334 2.54 16.23 -18.53
N ASN A 335 3.86 16.00 -18.53
CA ASN A 335 4.49 14.77 -18.95
C ASN A 335 5.39 14.24 -17.84
N ASN A 336 4.90 13.36 -16.99
CA ASN A 336 5.68 12.76 -15.90
C ASN A 336 6.57 11.63 -16.44
N THR A 337 7.61 11.99 -17.16
CA THR A 337 8.55 11.04 -17.75
C THR A 337 9.79 10.83 -16.86
N TYR A 338 10.52 9.75 -17.14
CA TYR A 338 11.85 9.59 -16.57
C TYR A 338 12.76 10.75 -16.96
N ALA A 339 13.67 11.08 -16.06
CA ALA A 339 14.72 12.05 -16.28
C ALA A 339 16.01 11.56 -15.57
N LEU A 340 17.16 12.01 -16.04
CA LEU A 340 18.38 11.93 -15.28
C LEU A 340 18.67 13.29 -14.68
N ALA A 341 19.11 13.31 -13.42
CA ALA A 341 19.44 14.54 -12.72
C ALA A 341 20.78 14.43 -11.99
N MET A 342 21.45 15.56 -11.89
CA MET A 342 22.71 15.68 -11.15
C MET A 342 22.79 17.06 -10.48
N PRO A 343 23.64 17.25 -9.42
CA PRO A 343 23.82 18.56 -8.81
C PRO A 343 24.29 19.59 -9.84
N ARG A 344 23.67 20.78 -9.86
CA ARG A 344 24.02 21.86 -10.81
C ARG A 344 25.52 22.17 -10.84
N LYS A 345 26.16 22.23 -9.66
CA LYS A 345 27.60 22.46 -9.54
C LYS A 345 28.44 21.39 -10.25
N VAL A 346 28.00 20.11 -10.15
CA VAL A 346 28.69 19.00 -10.80
C VAL A 346 28.46 19.04 -12.31
N ALA A 347 27.23 19.32 -12.75
CA ALA A 347 26.88 19.48 -14.15
C ALA A 347 27.70 20.60 -14.81
N GLU A 348 27.83 21.75 -14.15
CA GLU A 348 28.65 22.88 -14.61
C GLU A 348 30.14 22.53 -14.65
N GLN A 349 30.64 21.87 -13.58
CA GLN A 349 32.05 21.45 -13.50
C GLN A 349 32.46 20.55 -14.64
N TYR A 350 31.61 19.62 -15.02
CA TYR A 350 31.88 18.65 -16.10
C TYR A 350 31.28 19.07 -17.46
N ASN A 351 30.63 20.22 -17.53
CA ASN A 351 29.91 20.73 -18.72
C ASN A 351 28.92 19.69 -19.29
N VAL A 352 28.12 19.06 -18.39
CA VAL A 352 27.10 18.06 -18.74
C VAL A 352 25.74 18.75 -18.80
N LYS A 353 25.08 18.71 -19.96
CA LYS A 353 23.74 19.26 -20.19
C LYS A 353 22.76 18.22 -20.70
N THR A 354 23.26 17.24 -21.46
CA THR A 354 22.47 16.21 -22.10
C THR A 354 22.88 14.82 -21.57
N ILE A 355 22.04 13.81 -21.83
CA ILE A 355 22.41 12.41 -21.53
C ILE A 355 23.61 11.98 -22.35
N SER A 356 23.76 12.46 -23.59
CA SER A 356 24.95 12.19 -24.41
C SER A 356 26.23 12.68 -23.76
N ASP A 357 26.21 13.82 -23.05
CA ASP A 357 27.38 14.38 -22.39
C ASP A 357 27.90 13.49 -21.25
N LEU A 358 27.02 12.75 -20.58
CA LEU A 358 27.40 11.80 -19.54
C LEU A 358 28.42 10.77 -20.02
N ARG A 359 28.46 10.47 -21.31
CA ARG A 359 29.48 9.56 -21.91
C ARG A 359 30.89 9.98 -21.57
N ASN A 360 31.18 11.29 -21.60
CA ASN A 360 32.52 11.84 -21.39
C ASN A 360 32.97 11.72 -19.93
N VAL A 361 32.05 11.55 -19.01
CA VAL A 361 32.30 11.52 -17.55
C VAL A 361 31.84 10.21 -16.90
N ALA A 362 31.39 9.23 -17.68
CA ALA A 362 30.79 7.97 -17.21
C ALA A 362 31.70 7.16 -16.26
N ALA A 363 33.02 7.30 -16.38
CA ALA A 363 34.01 6.66 -15.49
C ALA A 363 34.13 7.37 -14.13
N ASN A 364 33.80 8.65 -14.06
CA ASN A 364 33.99 9.51 -12.88
C ASN A 364 32.70 9.72 -12.06
N VAL A 365 31.53 9.45 -12.65
CA VAL A 365 30.25 9.60 -12.00
C VAL A 365 29.81 8.33 -11.32
N LYS A 366 29.10 8.48 -10.21
CA LYS A 366 28.44 7.39 -9.48
C LYS A 366 26.94 7.55 -9.65
N ALA A 367 26.27 6.55 -10.18
CA ALA A 367 24.81 6.58 -10.36
C ALA A 367 24.08 5.89 -9.20
N GLY A 368 23.04 6.53 -8.71
CA GLY A 368 22.06 5.97 -7.78
C GLY A 368 20.72 5.84 -8.46
N PHE A 369 20.37 4.65 -8.94
CA PHE A 369 19.13 4.44 -9.69
C PHE A 369 18.10 3.66 -8.89
N THR A 370 16.83 3.88 -9.20
CA THR A 370 15.79 2.99 -8.70
C THR A 370 15.92 1.62 -9.36
N LEU A 371 15.53 0.57 -8.64
CA LEU A 371 15.57 -0.79 -9.20
C LEU A 371 14.72 -0.89 -10.47
N GLU A 372 13.59 -0.18 -10.49
CA GLU A 372 12.72 -0.12 -11.66
C GLU A 372 13.44 0.51 -12.86
N PHE A 373 14.03 1.68 -12.70
CA PHE A 373 14.76 2.36 -13.76
C PHE A 373 15.95 1.54 -14.27
N ALA A 374 16.69 0.92 -13.36
CA ALA A 374 17.86 0.12 -13.70
C ALA A 374 17.54 -1.11 -14.58
N ASP A 375 16.32 -1.68 -14.44
CA ASP A 375 15.95 -2.94 -15.12
C ASP A 375 15.07 -2.77 -16.37
N ARG A 376 14.61 -1.57 -16.67
CA ARG A 376 13.68 -1.30 -17.80
C ARG A 376 14.40 -0.99 -19.10
N GLU A 377 13.75 -1.32 -20.22
CA GLU A 377 14.23 -0.97 -21.58
C GLU A 377 14.01 0.52 -21.91
N ASP A 378 13.05 1.19 -21.26
CA ASP A 378 12.88 2.64 -21.27
C ASP A 378 13.55 3.33 -20.07
N GLY A 379 14.52 2.66 -19.46
CA GLY A 379 15.37 3.12 -18.37
C GLY A 379 16.85 2.95 -18.71
N TYR A 380 17.64 2.49 -17.71
CA TYR A 380 19.10 2.38 -17.85
C TYR A 380 19.53 1.37 -18.91
N LYS A 381 18.84 0.23 -19.08
CA LYS A 381 19.15 -0.74 -20.13
C LYS A 381 19.00 -0.13 -21.54
N GLY A 382 17.93 0.60 -21.77
CA GLY A 382 17.74 1.30 -23.04
C GLY A 382 18.73 2.44 -23.24
N MET A 383 19.06 3.16 -22.15
CA MET A 383 20.11 4.18 -22.20
C MET A 383 21.46 3.62 -22.64
N GLN A 384 21.88 2.48 -22.08
CA GLN A 384 23.12 1.82 -22.49
C GLN A 384 23.13 1.47 -23.99
N LYS A 385 22.01 1.01 -24.53
CA LYS A 385 21.86 0.65 -25.95
C LYS A 385 21.86 1.88 -26.85
N LEU A 386 20.97 2.86 -26.55
CA LEU A 386 20.73 4.01 -27.42
C LEU A 386 21.89 5.01 -27.39
N TYR A 387 22.43 5.28 -26.20
CA TYR A 387 23.52 6.22 -25.99
C TYR A 387 24.91 5.59 -26.12
N ASN A 388 24.99 4.26 -26.18
CA ASN A 388 26.21 3.48 -26.36
C ASN A 388 27.30 3.83 -25.33
N PHE A 389 26.95 3.88 -24.04
CA PHE A 389 27.90 3.97 -22.93
C PHE A 389 27.30 3.35 -21.64
N GLN A 390 28.20 3.08 -20.70
CA GLN A 390 27.84 2.55 -19.38
C GLN A 390 28.47 3.42 -18.30
N ILE A 391 27.78 3.63 -17.20
CA ILE A 391 28.33 4.26 -16.01
C ILE A 391 29.05 3.17 -15.21
N ALA A 392 30.31 3.44 -14.83
CA ALA A 392 31.14 2.46 -14.17
C ALA A 392 30.62 2.02 -12.79
N ASN A 393 30.06 2.96 -12.03
CA ASN A 393 29.56 2.72 -10.67
C ASN A 393 28.06 3.00 -10.63
N VAL A 394 27.24 1.94 -10.57
CA VAL A 394 25.79 2.01 -10.44
C VAL A 394 25.37 1.29 -9.18
N THR A 395 24.60 1.97 -8.30
CA THR A 395 23.98 1.41 -7.11
C THR A 395 22.47 1.53 -7.25
N THR A 396 21.74 0.47 -6.92
CA THR A 396 20.26 0.52 -6.91
C THR A 396 19.75 0.81 -5.52
N MET A 397 18.68 1.63 -5.44
CA MET A 397 18.10 2.04 -4.18
C MET A 397 16.60 2.38 -4.31
N GLU A 398 15.92 2.51 -3.19
CA GLU A 398 14.52 2.96 -3.17
C GLU A 398 14.41 4.42 -3.64
N PRO A 399 13.29 4.81 -4.31
CA PRO A 399 13.14 6.13 -4.94
C PRO A 399 13.47 7.31 -4.04
N LYS A 400 13.08 7.28 -2.77
CA LYS A 400 13.32 8.41 -1.86
C LYS A 400 14.74 8.46 -1.30
N LEU A 401 15.43 7.32 -1.24
CA LEU A 401 16.80 7.27 -0.74
C LEU A 401 17.81 7.92 -1.72
N ARG A 402 17.51 7.96 -3.02
CA ARG A 402 18.38 8.56 -4.03
C ARG A 402 18.62 10.05 -3.81
N TYR A 403 17.63 10.77 -3.31
CA TYR A 403 17.78 12.21 -3.02
C TYR A 403 18.69 12.47 -1.81
N GLY A 404 18.59 11.65 -0.76
CA GLY A 404 19.53 11.69 0.35
C GLY A 404 20.96 11.30 -0.07
N ALA A 405 21.08 10.29 -0.93
CA ALA A 405 22.38 9.84 -1.44
C ALA A 405 23.06 10.88 -2.34
N ILE A 406 22.29 11.67 -3.12
CA ILE A 406 22.85 12.76 -3.93
C ILE A 406 23.20 13.99 -3.07
N GLU A 407 22.43 14.27 -2.02
CA GLU A 407 22.72 15.36 -1.07
C GLU A 407 24.00 15.06 -0.27
N SER A 408 24.20 13.82 0.19
CA SER A 408 25.42 13.40 0.88
C SER A 408 26.66 13.31 -0.03
N GLY A 409 26.47 13.30 -1.35
CA GLY A 409 27.55 13.13 -2.33
C GLY A 409 27.96 11.66 -2.53
N ASP A 410 27.22 10.70 -2.02
CA ASP A 410 27.46 9.27 -2.24
C ASP A 410 27.25 8.88 -3.70
N VAL A 411 26.31 9.54 -4.37
CA VAL A 411 26.06 9.45 -5.82
C VAL A 411 26.07 10.84 -6.46
N THR A 412 26.31 10.90 -7.75
CA THR A 412 26.41 12.15 -8.52
C THR A 412 25.38 12.25 -9.64
N VAL A 413 24.74 11.14 -10.01
CA VAL A 413 23.64 11.07 -10.99
C VAL A 413 22.56 10.18 -10.43
N ILE A 414 21.32 10.60 -10.57
CA ILE A 414 20.12 9.81 -10.20
C ILE A 414 19.14 9.77 -11.36
N ASP A 415 18.32 8.71 -11.41
CA ASP A 415 17.04 8.81 -12.11
C ASP A 415 16.07 9.65 -11.30
N ALA A 416 15.16 10.31 -11.96
CA ALA A 416 14.12 11.16 -11.38
C ALA A 416 12.89 11.13 -12.28
N TYR A 417 11.81 11.72 -11.81
CA TYR A 417 10.70 12.09 -12.68
C TYR A 417 10.69 13.60 -12.91
N SER A 418 10.31 14.01 -14.11
CA SER A 418 10.31 15.43 -14.51
C SER A 418 9.48 16.35 -13.60
N THR A 419 8.53 15.78 -12.86
CA THR A 419 7.63 16.48 -11.92
C THR A 419 8.07 16.35 -10.45
N ASP A 420 9.23 15.72 -10.17
CA ASP A 420 9.72 15.54 -8.80
C ASP A 420 10.07 16.90 -8.17
N SER A 421 9.46 17.17 -7.03
CA SER A 421 9.67 18.42 -6.26
C SER A 421 11.09 18.56 -5.72
N GLU A 422 11.74 17.42 -5.47
CA GLU A 422 13.09 17.29 -4.93
C GLU A 422 14.15 17.85 -5.92
N LEU A 423 13.83 17.91 -7.21
CA LEU A 423 14.71 18.53 -8.21
C LEU A 423 15.03 20.00 -7.87
N GLU A 424 14.03 20.76 -7.45
CA GLU A 424 14.21 22.14 -6.97
C GLU A 424 14.79 22.18 -5.56
N GLN A 425 14.30 21.33 -4.66
CA GLN A 425 14.73 21.27 -3.27
C GLN A 425 16.23 21.06 -3.12
N TYR A 426 16.80 20.14 -3.89
CA TYR A 426 18.23 19.78 -3.84
C TYR A 426 19.08 20.48 -4.91
N GLY A 427 18.52 21.46 -5.64
CA GLY A 427 19.22 22.22 -6.66
C GLY A 427 19.81 21.35 -7.77
N LEU A 428 19.03 20.37 -8.22
CA LEU A 428 19.44 19.43 -9.26
C LEU A 428 19.17 20.01 -10.65
N GLN A 429 20.04 19.67 -11.60
CA GLN A 429 19.84 19.91 -13.02
C GLN A 429 19.34 18.64 -13.69
N VAL A 430 18.21 18.74 -14.38
CA VAL A 430 17.70 17.70 -15.27
C VAL A 430 18.53 17.71 -16.55
N LEU A 431 18.98 16.53 -16.99
CA LEU A 431 19.70 16.36 -18.24
C LEU A 431 18.71 16.15 -19.39
N GLU A 432 18.98 16.82 -20.51
CA GLU A 432 18.15 16.68 -21.71
C GLU A 432 18.31 15.29 -22.32
N ASP A 433 17.18 14.64 -22.63
CA ASP A 433 17.15 13.39 -23.40
C ASP A 433 17.26 13.70 -24.90
N ASP A 434 18.46 14.00 -25.35
CA ASP A 434 18.78 14.47 -26.72
C ASP A 434 18.57 13.39 -27.81
N LYS A 435 18.32 12.15 -27.44
CA LYS A 435 18.01 11.05 -28.38
C LYS A 435 16.58 10.50 -28.25
N GLY A 436 15.79 11.01 -27.30
CA GLY A 436 14.39 10.64 -27.13
C GLY A 436 14.21 9.20 -26.64
N LEU A 437 15.00 8.78 -25.63
CA LEU A 437 14.87 7.47 -25.00
C LEU A 437 13.55 7.32 -24.25
N PHE A 438 13.19 8.37 -23.48
CA PHE A 438 12.07 8.29 -22.58
C PHE A 438 10.75 8.52 -23.31
N PRO A 439 9.84 7.53 -23.31
CA PRO A 439 8.54 7.71 -23.92
C PRO A 439 7.72 8.75 -23.14
N PRO A 440 6.74 9.39 -23.79
CA PRO A 440 5.86 10.34 -23.10
C PRO A 440 4.91 9.61 -22.15
N TYR A 441 4.76 10.21 -20.96
CA TYR A 441 3.87 9.78 -19.88
C TYR A 441 2.89 10.90 -19.52
N GLN A 442 1.93 11.19 -20.41
CA GLN A 442 0.87 12.15 -20.13
C GLN A 442 -0.15 11.56 -19.16
N GLY A 443 -0.46 12.29 -18.10
CA GLY A 443 -1.47 11.89 -17.13
C GLY A 443 -2.89 12.07 -17.68
N ALA A 444 -3.74 11.07 -17.51
CA ALA A 444 -5.15 11.11 -17.90
C ALA A 444 -6.02 10.32 -16.91
N PRO A 445 -7.30 10.67 -16.72
CA PRO A 445 -8.24 9.83 -15.99
C PRO A 445 -8.46 8.53 -16.74
N LEU A 446 -8.25 7.40 -16.09
CA LEU A 446 -8.58 6.06 -16.60
C LEU A 446 -9.75 5.50 -15.79
N LEU A 447 -10.81 5.08 -16.48
CA LEU A 447 -12.02 4.59 -15.85
C LEU A 447 -12.61 3.38 -16.58
N ARG A 448 -13.45 2.62 -15.88
CA ARG A 448 -14.22 1.54 -16.50
C ARG A 448 -15.28 2.12 -17.44
N LYS A 449 -15.49 1.48 -18.59
CA LYS A 449 -16.53 1.89 -19.51
C LYS A 449 -17.93 1.85 -18.86
N GLU A 450 -18.20 0.85 -18.05
CA GLU A 450 -19.46 0.72 -17.31
C GLU A 450 -19.76 1.93 -16.40
N THR A 451 -18.72 2.51 -15.78
CA THR A 451 -18.84 3.71 -14.96
C THR A 451 -19.22 4.92 -15.83
N LEU A 452 -18.58 5.07 -17.00
CA LEU A 452 -18.88 6.15 -17.91
C LEU A 452 -20.26 6.00 -18.57
N ASP A 453 -20.67 4.79 -18.90
CA ASP A 453 -22.00 4.50 -19.44
C ASP A 453 -23.10 4.81 -18.40
N LYS A 454 -22.80 4.60 -17.10
CA LYS A 454 -23.72 4.91 -16.01
C LYS A 454 -23.78 6.41 -15.66
N TYR A 455 -22.65 7.10 -15.77
CA TYR A 455 -22.48 8.50 -15.38
C TYR A 455 -21.76 9.28 -16.50
N PRO A 456 -22.40 9.53 -17.65
CA PRO A 456 -21.77 10.14 -18.83
C PRO A 456 -21.31 11.58 -18.60
N GLU A 457 -21.88 12.30 -17.63
CA GLU A 457 -21.49 13.65 -17.24
C GLU A 457 -20.05 13.76 -16.74
N ILE A 458 -19.46 12.67 -16.22
CA ILE A 458 -18.08 12.63 -15.72
C ILE A 458 -17.08 12.97 -16.82
N GLU A 459 -17.31 12.53 -18.05
CA GLU A 459 -16.43 12.82 -19.18
C GLU A 459 -16.30 14.34 -19.41
N LYS A 460 -17.42 15.04 -19.45
CA LYS A 460 -17.43 16.49 -19.64
C LYS A 460 -16.75 17.21 -18.47
N THR A 461 -17.03 16.79 -17.25
CA THR A 461 -16.49 17.36 -16.03
C THR A 461 -14.99 17.21 -15.96
N LEU A 462 -14.45 15.99 -16.12
CA LEU A 462 -13.01 15.74 -15.99
C LEU A 462 -12.21 16.26 -17.18
N ASN A 463 -12.80 16.33 -18.38
CA ASN A 463 -12.15 16.93 -19.55
C ASN A 463 -11.92 18.44 -19.40
N LYS A 464 -12.44 19.12 -18.35
CA LYS A 464 -12.05 20.48 -18.00
C LYS A 464 -10.56 20.58 -17.63
N LEU A 465 -9.93 19.49 -17.17
CA LEU A 465 -8.50 19.42 -16.86
C LEU A 465 -7.63 19.18 -18.11
N ALA A 466 -8.21 18.86 -19.24
CA ALA A 466 -7.47 18.56 -20.47
C ALA A 466 -6.59 19.78 -20.87
N GLY A 467 -5.27 19.55 -20.99
CA GLY A 467 -4.30 20.57 -21.36
C GLY A 467 -4.12 21.70 -20.36
N LYS A 468 -4.58 21.56 -19.10
CA LYS A 468 -4.54 22.66 -18.10
C LYS A 468 -3.36 22.63 -17.15
N ILE A 469 -2.83 21.45 -16.82
CA ILE A 469 -1.76 21.29 -15.84
C ILE A 469 -0.44 21.17 -16.60
N SER A 470 0.45 22.14 -16.49
CA SER A 470 1.80 22.07 -17.05
C SER A 470 2.76 21.27 -16.16
N ASP A 471 3.95 20.90 -16.67
CA ASP A 471 5.01 20.26 -15.89
C ASP A 471 5.41 21.13 -14.68
N GLU A 472 5.46 22.45 -14.87
CA GLU A 472 5.78 23.42 -13.82
C GLU A 472 4.69 23.52 -12.76
N ASP A 473 3.40 23.55 -13.15
CA ASP A 473 2.29 23.55 -12.21
C ASP A 473 2.29 22.30 -11.37
N MET A 474 2.48 21.12 -11.98
CA MET A 474 2.53 19.85 -11.25
C MET A 474 3.71 19.80 -10.29
N ARG A 475 4.90 20.25 -10.70
CA ARG A 475 6.08 20.32 -9.84
C ARG A 475 5.85 21.23 -8.63
N LYS A 476 5.26 22.42 -8.84
CA LYS A 476 4.90 23.34 -7.75
C LYS A 476 3.89 22.72 -6.79
N MET A 477 2.86 22.07 -7.31
CA MET A 477 1.87 21.39 -6.47
C MET A 477 2.49 20.24 -5.66
N ASN A 478 3.35 19.44 -6.28
CA ASN A 478 4.10 18.40 -5.60
C ASN A 478 5.00 18.98 -4.49
N TYR A 479 5.66 20.10 -4.75
CA TYR A 479 6.49 20.81 -3.76
C TYR A 479 5.65 21.30 -2.56
N GLU A 480 4.48 21.88 -2.81
CA GLU A 480 3.59 22.35 -1.74
C GLU A 480 3.12 21.21 -0.82
N VAL A 481 2.89 20.02 -1.39
CA VAL A 481 2.48 18.86 -0.60
C VAL A 481 3.67 18.17 0.09
N ASN A 482 4.76 17.91 -0.63
CA ASN A 482 5.87 17.11 -0.13
C ASN A 482 6.81 17.90 0.80
N VAL A 483 7.06 19.17 0.50
CA VAL A 483 8.04 20.00 1.21
C VAL A 483 7.37 20.95 2.18
N ASN A 484 6.31 21.64 1.73
CA ASN A 484 5.60 22.62 2.57
C ASN A 484 4.50 21.99 3.44
N GLY A 485 4.25 20.66 3.32
CA GLY A 485 3.32 19.90 4.16
C GLY A 485 1.84 20.25 3.98
N LYS A 486 1.47 20.97 2.90
CA LYS A 486 0.06 21.27 2.63
C LYS A 486 -0.71 20.01 2.28
N SER A 487 -1.99 19.93 2.66
CA SER A 487 -2.84 18.82 2.23
C SER A 487 -3.07 18.84 0.72
N ALA A 488 -3.09 17.67 0.08
CA ALA A 488 -3.37 17.55 -1.35
C ALA A 488 -4.74 18.13 -1.73
N GLU A 489 -5.74 18.03 -0.85
CA GLU A 489 -7.05 18.65 -1.01
C GLU A 489 -6.95 20.17 -1.17
N ARG A 490 -6.19 20.84 -0.28
CA ARG A 490 -6.00 22.30 -0.32
C ARG A 490 -5.25 22.74 -1.57
N VAL A 491 -4.20 21.99 -1.94
CA VAL A 491 -3.40 22.31 -3.13
C VAL A 491 -4.22 22.13 -4.41
N ALA A 492 -5.00 21.06 -4.51
CA ALA A 492 -5.94 20.81 -5.60
C ALA A 492 -6.97 21.93 -5.72
N LYS A 493 -7.58 22.33 -4.58
CA LYS A 493 -8.56 23.43 -4.53
C LYS A 493 -7.97 24.75 -5.03
N GLN A 494 -6.79 25.13 -4.51
CA GLN A 494 -6.13 26.36 -4.92
C GLN A 494 -5.81 26.42 -6.41
N PHE A 495 -5.39 25.29 -7.00
CA PHE A 495 -5.16 25.20 -8.44
C PHE A 495 -6.46 25.34 -9.24
N LEU A 496 -7.50 24.61 -8.86
CA LEU A 496 -8.80 24.65 -9.54
C LEU A 496 -9.45 26.06 -9.48
N GLU A 497 -9.36 26.73 -8.34
CA GLU A 497 -9.81 28.14 -8.17
C GLU A 497 -9.00 29.09 -9.06
N LYS A 498 -7.67 28.94 -9.09
CA LYS A 498 -6.77 29.76 -9.95
C LYS A 498 -7.13 29.61 -11.43
N GLU A 499 -7.45 28.40 -11.88
CA GLU A 499 -7.85 28.11 -13.26
C GLU A 499 -9.33 28.43 -13.55
N GLY A 500 -10.12 28.89 -12.56
CA GLY A 500 -11.54 29.19 -12.70
C GLY A 500 -12.39 27.95 -12.98
N LEU A 501 -11.96 26.79 -12.53
CA LEU A 501 -12.65 25.50 -12.73
C LEU A 501 -13.63 25.17 -11.62
N ILE A 502 -13.44 25.76 -10.43
CA ILE A 502 -14.34 25.72 -9.29
C ILE A 502 -14.53 27.14 -8.70
N HIS A 503 -15.59 27.32 -7.91
CA HIS A 503 -15.99 28.57 -7.27
C HIS A 503 -15.78 28.57 -5.76
#